data_e125f1649a3288c5ac8aac266ff8baa2
#
_entry.id   e125f1649a3288c5ac8aac266ff8baa2
#
_cell.length_a   1.000
_cell.length_b   1.000
_cell.length_c   1.000
_cell.angle_alpha   90.00
_cell.angle_beta   90.00
_cell.angle_gamma   90.00
#
_symmetry.space_group_name_H-M   'P 1'
#
loop_
_entity.id
_entity.type
_entity.pdbx_description
1 polymer ?
#
loop_
_entity_poly.entity_id
_entity_poly.type
_entity_poly.pdbx_seq_one_letter_code
_entity_poly.pdbx_strand_id
1 'polypeptide(L)'
;MGNPNDNSEIQITKKVEEDFSKVSTAIGHLKKAAIDAYMRDVKGFKLEGGKYRGKTPDTHVGGSMDSSITAPDAEGNNGGEGDHRGLHADWRSEFDAIRRKIDTAIDPWTKLPQIEPILAAANGFQSSASKVLFTSAMDAGGTLAQGNHMPGGLIGGQLENVERKISAMNSDMLTAFANTRLLPIKAVIQNLSYIPRLCCGALWAEAKVYQGAKATVLRVIKETTDRFNVIASAGTAPNMSVPMEILKQAIEAYSIVADATNAPVTIVKTLKFALGAVTGVNEKIEKSEQGKFDGAMNDFLSSFEDINKTVTAIENDLDASFTTNYSSMDSNRSAYDIKLSYDNFDPELTPQKDVLQIDRASVDVILNTLYRGTETSRRSDSVTAKLSSSRADANAVDVHPVLEKPTNIGNGHVSRSLSELQRRYVKLVENLVWDIENAGKDLDLGVELIFSEDRESVKREWEPLRKRIQGGDPKDPWGNDMWEWVFG
;
A
#
# COMPACT_ATOMS: atom_id res chain seq x y z
N MET A 1 7.88 6.15 -18.10
CA MET A 1 7.44 5.99 -16.71
C MET A 1 8.04 4.71 -16.18
N GLY A 2 8.71 4.76 -15.02
CA GLY A 2 9.56 3.66 -14.56
C GLY A 2 8.75 2.40 -14.24
N ASN A 3 9.23 1.30 -14.76
CA ASN A 3 8.81 -0.05 -14.38
C ASN A 3 9.23 -0.27 -12.91
N PRO A 4 8.37 -0.81 -12.01
CA PRO A 4 8.74 -1.14 -10.63
C PRO A 4 9.94 -2.10 -10.53
N ASN A 5 10.22 -2.83 -11.58
CA ASN A 5 11.43 -3.63 -11.76
C ASN A 5 12.52 -2.90 -12.56
N ASP A 6 12.39 -1.60 -12.79
CA ASP A 6 13.44 -0.83 -13.43
C ASP A 6 14.64 -0.75 -12.48
N ASN A 7 15.79 -1.22 -12.95
CA ASN A 7 17.05 -1.21 -12.18
C ASN A 7 17.36 0.19 -11.61
N SER A 8 16.89 1.27 -12.25
CA SER A 8 17.08 2.63 -11.78
C SER A 8 16.30 2.92 -10.49
N GLU A 9 15.03 2.48 -10.39
CA GLU A 9 14.18 2.65 -9.20
C GLU A 9 14.70 1.84 -8.00
N ILE A 10 15.11 0.59 -8.24
CA ILE A 10 15.72 -0.25 -7.22
C ILE A 10 17.03 0.38 -6.70
N GLN A 11 17.83 0.96 -7.59
CA GLN A 11 19.08 1.64 -7.21
C GLN A 11 18.80 2.91 -6.40
N ILE A 12 17.79 3.72 -6.76
CA ILE A 12 17.40 4.91 -6.00
C ILE A 12 16.93 4.52 -4.59
N THR A 13 16.08 3.50 -4.49
CA THR A 13 15.59 2.98 -3.20
C THR A 13 16.75 2.51 -2.32
N LYS A 14 17.64 1.69 -2.85
CA LYS A 14 18.83 1.22 -2.14
C LYS A 14 19.73 2.34 -1.68
N LYS A 15 19.95 3.34 -2.52
CA LYS A 15 20.75 4.51 -2.16
C LYS A 15 20.12 5.31 -1.01
N VAL A 16 18.81 5.55 -1.03
CA VAL A 16 18.13 6.26 0.05
C VAL A 16 18.22 5.48 1.36
N GLU A 17 18.01 4.16 1.34
CA GLU A 17 18.15 3.32 2.53
C GLU A 17 19.60 3.28 3.04
N GLU A 18 20.57 3.18 2.14
CA GLU A 18 22.00 3.20 2.49
C GLU A 18 22.39 4.57 3.11
N ASP A 19 21.97 5.68 2.52
CA ASP A 19 22.22 7.00 3.06
C ASP A 19 21.52 7.20 4.41
N PHE A 20 20.28 6.69 4.53
CA PHE A 20 19.51 6.77 5.77
C PHE A 20 20.06 5.88 6.87
N SER A 21 20.73 4.76 6.56
CA SER A 21 21.42 3.93 7.56
C SER A 21 22.54 4.68 8.30
N LYS A 22 23.05 5.77 7.71
CA LYS A 22 24.06 6.67 8.28
C LYS A 22 23.49 7.88 9.02
N VAL A 23 22.14 7.93 9.18
CA VAL A 23 21.45 9.05 9.81
C VAL A 23 21.97 9.38 11.22
N SER A 24 22.34 8.35 11.99
CA SER A 24 22.91 8.52 13.35
C SER A 24 24.19 9.37 13.33
N THR A 25 25.07 9.14 12.36
CA THR A 25 26.29 9.95 12.19
C THR A 25 25.95 11.39 11.84
N ALA A 26 24.99 11.60 10.93
CA ALA A 26 24.52 12.93 10.55
C ALA A 26 23.90 13.68 11.76
N ILE A 27 23.14 12.98 12.61
CA ILE A 27 22.58 13.52 13.85
C ILE A 27 23.70 13.93 14.80
N GLY A 28 24.76 13.14 14.94
CA GLY A 28 25.93 13.47 15.75
C GLY A 28 26.59 14.76 15.28
N HIS A 29 26.84 14.91 13.99
CA HIS A 29 27.38 16.13 13.40
C HIS A 29 26.44 17.34 13.62
N LEU A 30 25.14 17.16 13.48
CA LEU A 30 24.14 18.20 13.75
C LEU A 30 24.20 18.65 15.22
N LYS A 31 24.24 17.75 16.18
CA LYS A 31 24.35 18.05 17.62
C LYS A 31 25.58 18.88 17.91
N LYS A 32 26.72 18.45 17.36
CA LYS A 32 27.98 19.18 17.52
C LYS A 32 27.87 20.59 16.96
N ALA A 33 27.43 20.74 15.71
CA ALA A 33 27.28 22.03 15.05
C ALA A 33 26.30 22.95 15.80
N ALA A 34 25.21 22.42 16.34
CA ALA A 34 24.23 23.17 17.12
C ALA A 34 24.84 23.68 18.44
N ILE A 35 25.63 22.85 19.14
CA ILE A 35 26.32 23.29 20.36
C ILE A 35 27.40 24.33 20.02
N ASP A 36 28.17 24.15 18.96
CA ASP A 36 29.18 25.12 18.50
C ASP A 36 28.52 26.49 18.18
N ALA A 37 27.37 26.47 17.48
CA ALA A 37 26.58 27.66 17.16
C ALA A 37 26.03 28.34 18.41
N TYR A 38 25.46 27.56 19.36
CA TYR A 38 24.96 28.07 20.62
C TYR A 38 26.06 28.76 21.44
N MET A 39 27.20 28.11 21.58
CA MET A 39 28.33 28.65 22.32
C MET A 39 28.85 29.93 21.67
N ARG A 40 28.84 30.03 20.34
CA ARG A 40 29.27 31.22 19.61
C ARG A 40 28.28 32.36 19.68
N ASP A 41 27.03 32.11 19.31
CA ASP A 41 25.99 33.12 19.13
C ASP A 41 25.38 33.59 20.44
N VAL A 42 25.03 32.64 21.32
CA VAL A 42 24.30 32.92 22.57
C VAL A 42 25.26 33.24 23.73
N LYS A 43 26.38 32.54 23.79
CA LYS A 43 27.32 32.65 24.93
C LYS A 43 28.57 33.51 24.60
N GLY A 44 28.81 33.80 23.34
CA GLY A 44 29.97 34.63 22.92
C GLY A 44 31.33 33.92 22.99
N PHE A 45 31.34 32.59 23.13
CA PHE A 45 32.56 31.81 23.19
C PHE A 45 33.08 31.45 21.79
N LYS A 46 34.40 31.26 21.67
CA LYS A 46 35.07 30.79 20.45
C LYS A 46 35.61 29.39 20.64
N LEU A 47 35.47 28.53 19.63
CA LEU A 47 36.07 27.22 19.64
C LEU A 47 37.56 27.33 19.26
N GLU A 48 38.47 26.93 20.14
CA GLU A 48 39.90 26.92 19.93
C GLU A 48 40.53 25.70 20.58
N GLY A 49 41.18 24.88 19.77
CA GLY A 49 41.90 23.68 20.29
C GLY A 49 41.00 22.69 21.02
N GLY A 50 39.75 22.44 20.57
CA GLY A 50 38.80 21.50 21.21
C GLY A 50 38.16 22.05 22.48
N LYS A 51 38.31 23.35 22.78
CA LYS A 51 37.68 24.01 23.91
C LYS A 51 37.02 25.30 23.47
N TYR A 52 35.88 25.64 24.08
CA TYR A 52 35.27 26.96 23.94
C TYR A 52 35.97 27.94 24.89
N ARG A 53 36.47 29.01 24.36
CA ARG A 53 37.15 30.07 25.14
C ARG A 53 36.34 31.35 25.04
N GLY A 54 36.14 32.01 26.17
CA GLY A 54 35.38 33.22 26.28
C GLY A 54 35.49 33.87 27.66
N LYS A 55 34.80 34.98 27.85
CA LYS A 55 34.77 35.69 29.14
C LYS A 55 33.43 35.43 29.83
N THR A 56 33.46 34.99 31.08
CA THR A 56 32.26 34.90 31.91
C THR A 56 32.27 36.06 32.95
N PRO A 57 31.09 36.59 33.32
CA PRO A 57 31.00 37.55 34.42
C PRO A 57 31.56 36.97 35.72
N ASP A 58 32.45 37.70 36.40
CA ASP A 58 32.87 37.36 37.74
C ASP A 58 31.87 37.93 38.73
N THR A 59 31.15 37.06 39.41
CA THR A 59 30.14 37.44 40.41
C THR A 59 30.73 37.90 41.74
N HIS A 60 32.04 37.73 41.94
CA HIS A 60 32.69 38.04 43.24
C HIS A 60 33.49 39.32 43.22
N VAL A 61 34.02 39.72 42.05
CA VAL A 61 34.96 40.88 41.94
C VAL A 61 34.52 41.96 40.96
N GLY A 62 33.35 41.78 40.31
CA GLY A 62 32.84 42.80 39.39
C GLY A 62 33.63 42.91 38.08
N GLY A 63 34.28 41.83 37.65
CA GLY A 63 35.08 41.75 36.43
C GLY A 63 34.60 40.64 35.48
N SER A 64 35.43 40.30 34.51
CA SER A 64 35.24 39.12 33.64
C SER A 64 36.44 38.21 33.72
N MET A 65 36.22 36.92 33.85
CA MET A 65 37.29 35.90 33.91
C MET A 65 37.33 35.11 32.60
N ASP A 66 38.53 34.74 32.18
CA ASP A 66 38.71 33.81 31.03
C ASP A 66 38.22 32.40 31.44
N SER A 67 37.32 31.89 30.67
CA SER A 67 36.71 30.58 30.86
C SER A 67 37.04 29.65 29.71
N SER A 68 37.23 28.37 30.05
CA SER A 68 37.50 27.32 29.09
C SER A 68 36.53 26.14 29.33
N ILE A 69 35.74 25.76 28.32
CA ILE A 69 34.75 24.71 28.39
C ILE A 69 35.10 23.67 27.34
N THR A 70 35.10 22.40 27.73
CA THR A 70 35.37 21.28 26.78
C THR A 70 34.29 21.19 25.72
N ALA A 71 34.69 21.21 24.46
CA ALA A 71 33.77 21.03 23.33
C ALA A 71 33.30 19.56 23.24
N PRO A 72 32.12 19.28 22.63
CA PRO A 72 31.70 17.94 22.31
C PRO A 72 32.69 17.25 21.35
N ASP A 73 32.69 15.91 21.37
CA ASP A 73 33.40 15.09 20.38
C ASP A 73 32.80 15.25 18.96
N ALA A 74 33.37 14.57 17.97
CA ALA A 74 32.91 14.63 16.60
C ALA A 74 31.46 14.11 16.42
N GLU A 75 31.00 13.28 17.32
CA GLU A 75 29.65 12.70 17.35
C GLU A 75 28.66 13.55 18.16
N GLY A 76 29.10 14.72 18.65
CA GLY A 76 28.26 15.63 19.41
C GLY A 76 27.97 15.18 20.84
N ASN A 77 28.69 14.15 21.33
CA ASN A 77 28.57 13.66 22.69
C ASN A 77 29.56 14.33 23.62
N ASN A 78 29.45 14.07 24.91
CA ASN A 78 30.36 14.58 25.94
C ASN A 78 30.49 16.12 25.95
N GLY A 79 31.55 16.65 26.54
CA GLY A 79 31.79 18.08 26.63
C GLY A 79 30.94 18.79 27.68
N GLY A 80 31.11 20.09 27.77
CA GLY A 80 30.42 20.96 28.74
C GLY A 80 31.13 21.11 30.09
N GLU A 81 32.21 20.34 30.31
CA GLU A 81 33.04 20.53 31.51
C GLU A 81 33.87 21.80 31.39
N GLY A 82 33.71 22.69 32.32
CA GLY A 82 34.45 23.96 32.38
C GLY A 82 35.51 23.96 33.49
N ASP A 83 36.67 24.58 33.18
CA ASP A 83 37.66 24.93 34.17
C ASP A 83 37.56 26.44 34.44
N HIS A 84 37.11 26.77 35.61
CA HIS A 84 36.97 28.12 36.10
C HIS A 84 37.73 28.18 37.42
N ARG A 85 38.71 29.03 37.55
CA ARG A 85 39.52 29.21 38.78
C ARG A 85 38.66 29.17 40.06
N GLY A 86 38.25 27.96 40.48
CA GLY A 86 37.49 27.71 41.70
C GLY A 86 35.96 27.64 41.61
N LEU A 87 35.35 27.88 40.43
CA LEU A 87 33.92 27.69 40.16
C LEU A 87 33.74 26.73 38.97
N HIS A 88 33.20 25.55 39.20
CA HIS A 88 32.86 24.63 38.12
C HIS A 88 31.67 25.20 37.33
N ALA A 89 31.91 25.76 36.17
CA ALA A 89 30.83 26.04 35.20
C ALA A 89 30.46 24.73 34.53
N ASP A 90 29.36 24.12 34.99
CA ASP A 90 28.83 22.92 34.37
C ASP A 90 27.81 23.27 33.27
N TRP A 91 28.24 23.16 32.04
CA TRP A 91 27.42 23.43 30.86
C TRP A 91 26.80 22.17 30.24
N ARG A 92 26.97 21.02 30.92
CA ARG A 92 26.43 19.76 30.42
C ARG A 92 24.93 19.80 30.28
N SER A 93 24.22 20.46 31.21
CA SER A 93 22.76 20.58 31.19
C SER A 93 22.25 21.33 29.96
N GLU A 94 22.93 22.40 29.53
CA GLU A 94 22.60 23.14 28.34
C GLU A 94 22.88 22.34 27.05
N PHE A 95 24.03 21.67 27.01
CA PHE A 95 24.36 20.77 25.88
C PHE A 95 23.35 19.62 25.78
N ASP A 96 22.99 19.03 26.90
CA ASP A 96 21.98 17.98 26.93
C ASP A 96 20.58 18.47 26.57
N ALA A 97 20.26 19.73 26.90
CA ALA A 97 19.01 20.34 26.45
C ALA A 97 18.95 20.51 24.93
N ILE A 98 20.07 20.93 24.31
CA ILE A 98 20.17 21.02 22.83
C ILE A 98 20.06 19.63 22.20
N ARG A 99 20.82 18.64 22.71
CA ARG A 99 20.78 17.26 22.24
C ARG A 99 19.36 16.69 22.29
N ARG A 100 18.69 16.83 23.45
CA ARG A 100 17.32 16.36 23.64
C ARG A 100 16.33 16.97 22.67
N LYS A 101 16.44 18.28 22.38
CA LYS A 101 15.57 18.93 21.36
C LYS A 101 15.74 18.30 19.99
N ILE A 102 16.99 18.04 19.58
CA ILE A 102 17.32 17.42 18.30
C ILE A 102 16.81 15.97 18.27
N ASP A 103 17.13 15.19 19.32
CA ASP A 103 16.71 13.79 19.41
C ASP A 103 15.19 13.64 19.39
N THR A 104 14.47 14.46 20.16
CA THR A 104 13.00 14.42 20.20
C THR A 104 12.36 14.69 18.84
N ALA A 105 12.96 15.59 18.05
CA ALA A 105 12.45 15.92 16.73
C ALA A 105 12.74 14.79 15.71
N ILE A 106 13.90 14.14 15.79
CA ILE A 106 14.36 13.18 14.79
C ILE A 106 14.00 11.74 15.14
N ASP A 107 13.99 11.33 16.43
CA ASP A 107 13.82 9.93 16.85
C ASP A 107 12.63 9.22 16.18
N PRO A 108 11.45 9.82 16.05
CA PRO A 108 10.34 9.17 15.35
C PRO A 108 10.67 8.84 13.89
N TRP A 109 11.42 9.71 13.22
CA TRP A 109 11.77 9.57 11.80
C TRP A 109 12.83 8.49 11.56
N THR A 110 13.66 8.19 12.55
CA THR A 110 14.63 7.07 12.46
C THR A 110 13.96 5.71 12.47
N LYS A 111 12.69 5.64 12.88
CA LYS A 111 11.87 4.42 13.03
C LYS A 111 10.86 4.24 11.89
N LEU A 112 11.04 4.95 10.78
CA LEU A 112 10.19 4.77 9.60
C LEU A 112 10.34 3.35 9.03
N PRO A 113 9.26 2.79 8.43
CA PRO A 113 9.29 1.50 7.78
C PRO A 113 10.42 1.39 6.75
N GLN A 114 10.95 0.18 6.59
CA GLN A 114 11.88 -0.13 5.50
C GLN A 114 11.11 -0.23 4.18
N ILE A 115 11.67 0.30 3.11
CA ILE A 115 11.01 0.38 1.82
C ILE A 115 10.93 -1.00 1.14
N GLU A 116 11.99 -1.82 1.24
CA GLU A 116 12.02 -3.13 0.58
C GLU A 116 10.89 -4.09 1.04
N PRO A 117 10.56 -4.24 2.33
CA PRO A 117 9.41 -5.04 2.77
C PRO A 117 8.08 -4.54 2.21
N ILE A 118 7.88 -3.22 2.11
CA ILE A 118 6.65 -2.65 1.54
C ILE A 118 6.55 -3.00 0.05
N LEU A 119 7.66 -2.89 -0.70
CA LEU A 119 7.70 -3.26 -2.11
C LEU A 119 7.51 -4.78 -2.32
N ALA A 120 8.03 -5.61 -1.41
CA ALA A 120 7.79 -7.06 -1.44
C ALA A 120 6.30 -7.39 -1.22
N ALA A 121 5.65 -6.70 -0.28
CA ALA A 121 4.22 -6.81 -0.05
C ALA A 121 3.40 -6.36 -1.28
N ALA A 122 3.78 -5.25 -1.91
CA ALA A 122 3.18 -4.79 -3.16
C ALA A 122 3.30 -5.83 -4.28
N ASN A 123 4.46 -6.48 -4.42
CA ASN A 123 4.67 -7.55 -5.39
C ASN A 123 3.78 -8.78 -5.11
N GLY A 124 3.47 -9.08 -3.85
CA GLY A 124 2.49 -10.13 -3.49
C GLY A 124 1.10 -9.82 -4.06
N PHE A 125 0.63 -8.59 -3.90
CA PHE A 125 -0.63 -8.16 -4.53
C PHE A 125 -0.55 -8.07 -6.06
N GLN A 126 0.60 -7.72 -6.62
CA GLN A 126 0.82 -7.76 -8.07
C GLN A 126 0.70 -9.19 -8.61
N SER A 127 1.29 -10.17 -7.91
CA SER A 127 1.15 -11.59 -8.24
C SER A 127 -0.31 -12.01 -8.19
N SER A 128 -1.04 -11.67 -7.12
CA SER A 128 -2.47 -11.90 -7.00
C SER A 128 -3.25 -11.30 -8.18
N ALA A 129 -3.02 -10.03 -8.50
CA ALA A 129 -3.68 -9.32 -9.60
C ALA A 129 -3.42 -9.97 -10.95
N SER A 130 -2.20 -10.45 -11.22
CA SER A 130 -1.82 -11.07 -12.50
C SER A 130 -2.61 -12.34 -12.79
N LYS A 131 -3.03 -13.08 -11.76
CA LYS A 131 -3.78 -14.34 -11.89
C LYS A 131 -5.26 -14.12 -12.23
N VAL A 132 -5.80 -12.95 -11.91
CA VAL A 132 -7.22 -12.61 -12.14
C VAL A 132 -7.41 -11.55 -13.22
N LEU A 133 -6.43 -11.36 -14.11
CA LEU A 133 -6.55 -10.46 -15.25
C LEU A 133 -7.75 -10.82 -16.11
N PHE A 134 -8.57 -9.81 -16.41
CA PHE A 134 -9.83 -10.03 -17.13
C PHE A 134 -9.74 -9.78 -18.62
N THR A 135 -9.02 -8.75 -19.06
CA THR A 135 -8.83 -8.42 -20.48
C THR A 135 -7.41 -7.98 -20.79
N SER A 136 -6.97 -8.20 -22.02
CA SER A 136 -5.66 -7.73 -22.52
C SER A 136 -5.55 -6.20 -22.59
N ALA A 137 -6.67 -5.49 -22.69
CA ALA A 137 -6.69 -4.03 -22.65
C ALA A 137 -6.28 -3.48 -21.27
N MET A 138 -6.46 -4.27 -20.20
CA MET A 138 -5.95 -3.96 -18.87
C MET A 138 -4.42 -4.07 -18.79
N ASP A 139 -3.81 -4.81 -19.72
CA ASP A 139 -2.35 -4.98 -19.78
C ASP A 139 -1.68 -3.84 -20.52
N ALA A 140 -2.38 -3.18 -21.44
CA ALA A 140 -1.81 -2.17 -22.32
C ALA A 140 -1.56 -0.81 -21.64
N GLY A 141 -2.22 -0.53 -20.51
CA GLY A 141 -2.15 0.76 -19.82
C GLY A 141 -1.36 0.76 -18.52
N GLY A 142 -0.91 -0.38 -18.02
CA GLY A 142 -0.33 -0.49 -16.68
C GLY A 142 1.06 -1.12 -16.65
N THR A 143 1.98 -0.46 -16.01
CA THR A 143 3.31 -0.97 -15.63
C THR A 143 3.25 -2.24 -14.77
N LEU A 144 2.10 -2.59 -14.22
CA LEU A 144 1.89 -3.79 -13.42
C LEU A 144 1.90 -5.09 -14.25
N ALA A 145 1.64 -5.00 -15.56
CA ALA A 145 1.50 -6.19 -16.42
C ALA A 145 2.76 -6.56 -17.21
N GLN A 146 3.79 -5.72 -17.24
CA GLN A 146 4.97 -5.94 -18.10
C GLN A 146 5.94 -7.03 -17.63
N GLY A 147 5.75 -7.61 -16.45
CA GLY A 147 6.72 -8.57 -15.88
C GLY A 147 6.40 -10.04 -16.09
N ASN A 148 5.13 -10.44 -16.25
CA ASN A 148 4.74 -11.84 -16.28
C ASN A 148 3.60 -12.09 -17.26
N HIS A 149 3.90 -12.09 -18.55
CA HIS A 149 3.04 -12.79 -19.51
C HIS A 149 3.07 -14.29 -19.17
N MET A 150 2.12 -14.75 -18.36
CA MET A 150 1.84 -16.17 -18.33
C MET A 150 1.16 -16.53 -19.66
N PRO A 151 1.79 -17.33 -20.52
CA PRO A 151 1.12 -17.86 -21.68
C PRO A 151 0.04 -18.80 -21.19
N GLY A 152 -1.21 -18.47 -21.35
CA GLY A 152 -2.27 -19.39 -20.94
C GLY A 152 -3.60 -18.78 -20.56
N GLY A 153 -3.79 -17.53 -20.82
CA GLY A 153 -5.15 -17.04 -20.82
C GLY A 153 -5.56 -16.25 -19.57
N LEU A 154 -5.87 -15.04 -19.88
CA LEU A 154 -6.68 -14.16 -19.05
C LEU A 154 -7.98 -14.88 -18.68
N ILE A 155 -8.46 -14.75 -17.46
CA ILE A 155 -9.74 -15.35 -17.03
C ILE A 155 -10.88 -14.89 -17.95
N GLY A 156 -10.88 -13.62 -18.36
CA GLY A 156 -11.85 -13.11 -19.32
C GLY A 156 -11.90 -13.89 -20.62
N GLY A 157 -10.75 -14.20 -21.22
CA GLY A 157 -10.68 -15.00 -22.43
C GLY A 157 -11.16 -16.44 -22.24
N GLN A 158 -10.93 -17.04 -21.06
CA GLN A 158 -11.47 -18.36 -20.72
C GLN A 158 -13.02 -18.33 -20.65
N LEU A 159 -13.58 -17.34 -19.96
CA LEU A 159 -15.03 -17.18 -19.85
C LEU A 159 -15.68 -16.86 -21.20
N GLU A 160 -15.04 -16.06 -22.06
CA GLU A 160 -15.48 -15.81 -23.42
C GLU A 160 -15.46 -17.08 -24.30
N ASN A 161 -14.47 -17.96 -24.09
CA ASN A 161 -14.44 -19.24 -24.77
C ASN A 161 -15.57 -20.16 -24.32
N VAL A 162 -15.89 -20.18 -23.00
CA VAL A 162 -17.06 -20.89 -22.46
C VAL A 162 -18.35 -20.37 -23.09
N GLU A 163 -18.54 -19.06 -23.09
CA GLU A 163 -19.71 -18.39 -23.68
C GLU A 163 -19.89 -18.75 -25.18
N ARG A 164 -18.79 -18.72 -25.95
CA ARG A 164 -18.80 -19.11 -27.38
C ARG A 164 -19.18 -20.57 -27.59
N LYS A 165 -18.68 -21.49 -26.73
CA LYS A 165 -19.06 -22.91 -26.81
C LYS A 165 -20.53 -23.13 -26.49
N ILE A 166 -21.05 -22.46 -25.47
CA ILE A 166 -22.48 -22.49 -25.13
C ILE A 166 -23.32 -22.00 -26.32
N SER A 167 -22.97 -20.84 -26.87
CA SER A 167 -23.70 -20.26 -28.01
C SER A 167 -23.66 -21.15 -29.24
N ALA A 168 -22.58 -21.89 -29.49
CA ALA A 168 -22.45 -22.81 -30.61
C ALA A 168 -23.38 -24.03 -30.52
N MET A 169 -23.80 -24.45 -29.33
CA MET A 169 -24.70 -25.55 -29.11
C MET A 169 -26.18 -25.19 -29.30
N ASN A 170 -26.50 -23.90 -29.36
CA ASN A 170 -27.88 -23.41 -29.61
C ASN A 170 -28.96 -24.05 -28.73
N SER A 171 -28.64 -24.40 -27.50
CA SER A 171 -29.54 -25.00 -26.50
C SER A 171 -30.13 -23.93 -25.60
N ASP A 172 -31.46 -23.94 -25.40
CA ASP A 172 -32.15 -23.01 -24.50
C ASP A 172 -31.69 -23.18 -23.05
N MET A 173 -31.46 -24.45 -22.64
CA MET A 173 -30.93 -24.77 -21.30
C MET A 173 -29.53 -24.16 -21.09
N LEU A 174 -28.62 -24.37 -22.02
CA LEU A 174 -27.27 -23.84 -21.91
C LEU A 174 -27.26 -22.30 -22.02
N THR A 175 -28.15 -21.72 -22.80
CA THR A 175 -28.35 -20.27 -22.87
C THR A 175 -28.88 -19.72 -21.54
N ALA A 176 -29.81 -20.43 -20.89
CA ALA A 176 -30.28 -20.08 -19.55
C ALA A 176 -29.14 -20.15 -18.54
N PHE A 177 -28.30 -21.18 -18.57
CA PHE A 177 -27.09 -21.27 -17.74
C PHE A 177 -26.14 -20.08 -17.99
N ALA A 178 -25.87 -19.74 -19.24
CA ALA A 178 -25.00 -18.59 -19.55
C ALA A 178 -25.55 -17.30 -18.95
N ASN A 179 -26.83 -17.03 -19.12
CA ASN A 179 -27.47 -15.79 -18.66
C ASN A 179 -27.59 -15.71 -17.12
N THR A 180 -27.92 -16.82 -16.46
CA THR A 180 -28.19 -16.83 -15.01
C THR A 180 -26.97 -17.14 -14.16
N ARG A 181 -25.89 -17.69 -14.73
CA ARG A 181 -24.67 -18.08 -14.02
C ARG A 181 -23.43 -17.41 -14.58
N LEU A 182 -23.12 -17.69 -15.86
CA LEU A 182 -21.83 -17.28 -16.44
C LEU A 182 -21.66 -15.77 -16.53
N LEU A 183 -22.69 -15.03 -16.96
CA LEU A 183 -22.62 -13.57 -17.06
C LEU A 183 -22.47 -12.88 -15.70
N PRO A 184 -23.24 -13.25 -14.64
CA PRO A 184 -22.96 -12.76 -13.30
C PRO A 184 -21.55 -13.09 -12.79
N ILE A 185 -21.07 -14.33 -12.95
CA ILE A 185 -19.71 -14.75 -12.61
C ILE A 185 -18.69 -13.83 -13.29
N LYS A 186 -18.84 -13.63 -14.60
CA LYS A 186 -17.96 -12.77 -15.40
C LYS A 186 -17.90 -11.35 -14.85
N ALA A 187 -19.05 -10.74 -14.52
CA ALA A 187 -19.15 -9.40 -13.98
C ALA A 187 -18.46 -9.28 -12.59
N VAL A 188 -18.68 -10.25 -11.72
CA VAL A 188 -18.08 -10.27 -10.37
C VAL A 188 -16.56 -10.44 -10.45
N ILE A 189 -16.05 -11.37 -11.26
CA ILE A 189 -14.60 -11.54 -11.46
C ILE A 189 -13.98 -10.23 -11.96
N GLN A 190 -14.62 -9.58 -12.91
CA GLN A 190 -14.14 -8.30 -13.44
C GLN A 190 -14.00 -7.27 -12.31
N ASN A 191 -15.00 -7.12 -11.47
CA ASN A 191 -14.98 -6.17 -10.36
C ASN A 191 -13.92 -6.54 -9.31
N LEU A 192 -13.85 -7.82 -8.91
CA LEU A 192 -12.86 -8.29 -7.94
C LEU A 192 -11.42 -8.14 -8.43
N SER A 193 -11.16 -8.22 -9.73
CA SER A 193 -9.81 -8.11 -10.29
C SER A 193 -9.13 -6.76 -10.03
N TYR A 194 -9.88 -5.73 -9.68
CA TYR A 194 -9.33 -4.40 -9.35
C TYR A 194 -8.78 -4.30 -7.94
N ILE A 195 -9.31 -5.08 -6.99
CA ILE A 195 -8.97 -4.94 -5.57
C ILE A 195 -7.49 -5.21 -5.31
N PRO A 196 -6.88 -6.34 -5.75
CA PRO A 196 -5.45 -6.56 -5.52
C PRO A 196 -4.56 -5.52 -6.22
N ARG A 197 -5.00 -4.95 -7.34
CA ARG A 197 -4.28 -3.85 -8.01
C ARG A 197 -4.30 -2.59 -7.16
N LEU A 198 -5.45 -2.27 -6.57
CA LEU A 198 -5.60 -1.14 -5.65
C LEU A 198 -4.69 -1.31 -4.43
N CYS A 199 -4.67 -2.51 -3.83
CA CYS A 199 -3.77 -2.81 -2.72
C CYS A 199 -2.30 -2.69 -3.10
N CYS A 200 -1.91 -3.21 -4.26
CA CYS A 200 -0.55 -3.08 -4.80
C CYS A 200 -0.15 -1.61 -4.94
N GLY A 201 -1.00 -0.80 -5.55
CA GLY A 201 -0.71 0.61 -5.78
C GLY A 201 -0.63 1.44 -4.52
N ALA A 202 -1.46 1.12 -3.53
CA ALA A 202 -1.40 1.77 -2.23
C ALA A 202 -0.07 1.51 -1.51
N LEU A 203 0.40 0.27 -1.51
CA LEU A 203 1.72 -0.07 -0.95
C LEU A 203 2.87 0.61 -1.72
N TRP A 204 2.74 0.72 -3.04
CA TRP A 204 3.69 1.49 -3.84
C TRP A 204 3.72 2.97 -3.45
N ALA A 205 2.55 3.59 -3.28
CA ALA A 205 2.43 4.98 -2.85
C ALA A 205 3.07 5.17 -1.46
N GLU A 206 2.78 4.28 -0.50
CA GLU A 206 3.37 4.30 0.84
C GLU A 206 4.91 4.14 0.79
N ALA A 207 5.43 3.22 -0.01
CA ALA A 207 6.87 3.06 -0.20
C ALA A 207 7.52 4.37 -0.69
N LYS A 208 6.87 5.08 -1.62
CA LYS A 208 7.35 6.36 -2.15
C LYS A 208 7.21 7.50 -1.14
N VAL A 209 6.16 7.52 -0.33
CA VAL A 209 6.02 8.47 0.78
C VAL A 209 7.19 8.33 1.75
N TYR A 210 7.50 7.11 2.21
CA TYR A 210 8.61 6.90 3.14
C TYR A 210 9.97 7.13 2.50
N GLN A 211 10.16 6.78 1.24
CA GLN A 211 11.37 7.10 0.49
C GLN A 211 11.60 8.63 0.44
N GLY A 212 10.57 9.37 0.09
CA GLY A 212 10.63 10.84 0.05
C GLY A 212 10.83 11.46 1.43
N ALA A 213 10.17 10.91 2.47
CA ALA A 213 10.32 11.38 3.85
C ALA A 213 11.75 11.18 4.35
N LYS A 214 12.34 10.00 4.20
CA LYS A 214 13.75 9.72 4.56
C LYS A 214 14.71 10.65 3.86
N ALA A 215 14.54 10.84 2.55
CA ALA A 215 15.38 11.75 1.77
C ALA A 215 15.26 13.20 2.25
N THR A 216 14.03 13.66 2.55
CA THR A 216 13.78 15.03 3.05
C THR A 216 14.37 15.22 4.44
N VAL A 217 14.21 14.27 5.35
CA VAL A 217 14.82 14.29 6.70
C VAL A 217 16.33 14.45 6.62
N LEU A 218 17.00 13.65 5.79
CA LEU A 218 18.46 13.77 5.59
C LEU A 218 18.88 15.16 5.07
N ARG A 219 18.10 15.73 4.14
CA ARG A 219 18.36 17.08 3.62
C ARG A 219 18.16 18.14 4.70
N VAL A 220 17.10 18.04 5.51
CA VAL A 220 16.86 18.96 6.64
C VAL A 220 18.01 18.90 7.63
N ILE A 221 18.47 17.71 8.01
CA ILE A 221 19.62 17.54 8.91
C ILE A 221 20.86 18.20 8.33
N LYS A 222 21.18 17.94 7.05
CA LYS A 222 22.34 18.51 6.38
C LYS A 222 22.27 20.02 6.31
N GLU A 223 21.19 20.57 5.79
CA GLU A 223 20.99 22.02 5.63
C GLU A 223 21.08 22.76 6.97
N THR A 224 20.48 22.18 8.02
CA THR A 224 20.55 22.75 9.36
C THR A 224 21.97 22.68 9.94
N THR A 225 22.69 21.57 9.69
CA THR A 225 24.10 21.44 10.09
C THR A 225 24.95 22.51 9.44
N ASP A 226 24.77 22.73 8.14
CA ASP A 226 25.51 23.77 7.39
C ASP A 226 25.20 25.17 7.94
N ARG A 227 23.93 25.47 8.26
CA ARG A 227 23.50 26.75 8.88
C ARG A 227 24.13 26.94 10.26
N PHE A 228 24.15 25.91 11.12
CA PHE A 228 24.81 26.02 12.43
C PHE A 228 26.33 26.24 12.30
N ASN A 229 26.99 25.61 11.35
CA ASN A 229 28.41 25.82 11.08
C ASN A 229 28.70 27.26 10.66
N VAL A 230 27.83 27.87 9.86
CA VAL A 230 27.93 29.30 9.51
C VAL A 230 27.80 30.20 10.76
N ILE A 231 26.82 29.92 11.63
CA ILE A 231 26.63 30.68 12.88
C ILE A 231 27.84 30.48 13.82
N ALA A 232 28.35 29.26 13.96
CA ALA A 232 29.54 28.97 14.76
C ALA A 232 30.79 29.76 14.29
N SER A 233 30.89 30.02 12.97
CA SER A 233 31.96 30.90 12.40
C SER A 233 31.66 32.38 12.45
N ALA A 234 30.63 32.83 13.18
CA ALA A 234 30.15 34.19 13.27
C ALA A 234 29.59 34.79 11.96
N GLY A 235 29.13 33.92 11.05
CA GLY A 235 28.40 34.29 9.85
C GLY A 235 26.90 34.43 10.12
N THR A 236 26.18 35.01 9.16
CA THR A 236 24.71 35.02 9.13
C THR A 236 24.24 33.75 8.38
N ALA A 237 23.47 32.91 9.03
CA ALA A 237 22.95 31.70 8.39
C ALA A 237 22.05 32.07 7.20
N PRO A 238 22.19 31.38 6.06
CA PRO A 238 21.30 31.54 4.92
C PRO A 238 19.87 31.05 5.24
N ASN A 239 18.90 31.48 4.45
CA ASN A 239 17.56 30.93 4.52
C ASN A 239 17.60 29.45 4.20
N MET A 240 16.72 28.68 4.86
CA MET A 240 16.57 27.24 4.61
C MET A 240 15.62 27.02 3.43
N SER A 241 16.04 26.24 2.46
CA SER A 241 15.19 25.82 1.34
C SER A 241 15.43 24.34 1.02
N VAL A 242 14.53 23.48 1.47
CA VAL A 242 14.61 22.02 1.26
C VAL A 242 13.48 21.58 0.34
N PRO A 243 13.77 21.03 -0.85
CA PRO A 243 12.75 20.44 -1.71
C PRO A 243 12.05 19.29 -1.02
N MET A 244 10.71 19.25 -1.10
CA MET A 244 9.88 18.20 -0.54
C MET A 244 9.34 17.32 -1.67
N GLU A 245 10.08 16.24 -2.00
CA GLU A 245 9.75 15.38 -3.13
C GLU A 245 8.65 14.35 -2.82
N ILE A 246 8.19 14.28 -1.56
CA ILE A 246 7.26 13.26 -1.06
C ILE A 246 5.98 13.24 -1.90
N LEU A 247 5.35 14.39 -2.08
CA LEU A 247 4.09 14.52 -2.79
C LEU A 247 4.21 14.11 -4.26
N LYS A 248 5.25 14.61 -4.93
CA LYS A 248 5.47 14.30 -6.35
C LYS A 248 5.65 12.80 -6.57
N GLN A 249 6.47 12.14 -5.75
CA GLN A 249 6.73 10.72 -5.84
C GLN A 249 5.48 9.88 -5.52
N ALA A 250 4.70 10.27 -4.51
CA ALA A 250 3.45 9.60 -4.17
C ALA A 250 2.40 9.74 -5.29
N ILE A 251 2.23 10.93 -5.85
CA ILE A 251 1.31 11.18 -6.98
C ILE A 251 1.72 10.36 -8.20
N GLU A 252 3.01 10.31 -8.54
CA GLU A 252 3.53 9.53 -9.66
C GLU A 252 3.25 8.03 -9.47
N ALA A 253 3.55 7.48 -8.29
CA ALA A 253 3.29 6.08 -7.95
C ALA A 253 1.79 5.74 -8.05
N TYR A 254 0.95 6.63 -7.57
CA TYR A 254 -0.50 6.43 -7.54
C TYR A 254 -1.14 6.59 -8.92
N SER A 255 -0.66 7.52 -9.76
CA SER A 255 -1.16 7.70 -11.12
C SER A 255 -0.91 6.46 -11.99
N ILE A 256 0.19 5.74 -11.75
CA ILE A 256 0.48 4.47 -12.43
C ILE A 256 -0.65 3.45 -12.19
N VAL A 257 -1.13 3.36 -10.96
CA VAL A 257 -2.24 2.46 -10.60
C VAL A 257 -3.55 2.92 -11.19
N ALA A 258 -3.82 4.22 -11.14
CA ALA A 258 -5.04 4.80 -11.67
C ALA A 258 -5.14 4.66 -13.19
N ASP A 259 -4.05 4.79 -13.94
CA ASP A 259 -4.04 4.67 -15.40
C ASP A 259 -4.14 3.22 -15.88
N ALA A 260 -3.70 2.25 -15.06
CA ALA A 260 -3.87 0.83 -15.32
C ALA A 260 -5.34 0.37 -15.29
N THR A 261 -6.23 1.20 -14.80
CA THR A 261 -7.61 0.82 -14.52
C THR A 261 -8.58 1.61 -15.41
N ASN A 262 -8.56 1.47 -16.72
CA ASN A 262 -9.65 1.97 -17.61
C ASN A 262 -11.02 1.34 -17.25
N ALA A 263 -11.30 1.21 -15.95
CA ALA A 263 -12.50 0.61 -15.43
C ALA A 263 -13.70 1.55 -15.55
N PRO A 264 -14.85 1.04 -15.95
CA PRO A 264 -16.09 1.82 -15.98
C PRO A 264 -16.64 2.15 -14.59
N VAL A 265 -15.98 1.70 -13.52
CA VAL A 265 -16.49 1.78 -12.14
C VAL A 265 -15.87 2.96 -11.38
N THR A 266 -16.68 3.60 -10.57
CA THR A 266 -16.46 4.78 -9.73
C THR A 266 -15.18 4.72 -8.86
N ILE A 267 -14.70 3.52 -8.55
CA ILE A 267 -13.57 3.20 -7.68
C ILE A 267 -12.28 3.93 -8.08
N VAL A 268 -11.95 3.96 -9.38
CA VAL A 268 -10.68 4.51 -9.86
C VAL A 268 -10.72 6.00 -10.08
N LYS A 269 -11.89 6.55 -10.45
CA LYS A 269 -12.06 7.99 -10.61
C LYS A 269 -11.85 8.74 -9.29
N THR A 270 -12.24 8.12 -8.17
CA THR A 270 -12.09 8.71 -6.85
C THR A 270 -10.62 8.82 -6.43
N LEU A 271 -9.79 7.84 -6.78
CA LEU A 271 -8.36 7.85 -6.49
C LEU A 271 -7.61 8.96 -7.24
N LYS A 272 -7.89 9.14 -8.54
CA LYS A 272 -7.30 10.25 -9.33
C LYS A 272 -7.68 11.63 -8.78
N PHE A 273 -8.89 11.76 -8.24
CA PHE A 273 -9.40 13.03 -7.72
C PHE A 273 -8.78 13.38 -6.37
N ALA A 274 -8.61 12.40 -5.48
CA ALA A 274 -8.09 12.62 -4.13
C ALA A 274 -6.66 13.17 -4.16
N LEU A 275 -5.73 12.50 -4.82
CA LEU A 275 -4.32 12.92 -4.85
C LEU A 275 -4.06 14.18 -5.69
N GLY A 276 -4.90 14.46 -6.69
CA GLY A 276 -4.84 15.72 -7.45
C GLY A 276 -5.36 16.92 -6.68
N ALA A 277 -6.07 16.69 -5.56
CA ALA A 277 -6.68 17.72 -4.72
C ALA A 277 -5.95 17.95 -3.40
N VAL A 278 -4.76 17.36 -3.17
CA VAL A 278 -3.96 17.62 -1.97
C VAL A 278 -3.60 19.11 -1.93
N THR A 279 -4.48 19.89 -1.31
CA THR A 279 -4.31 21.33 -1.15
C THR A 279 -3.54 21.61 0.14
N GLY A 280 -2.58 22.52 0.08
CA GLY A 280 -1.86 22.99 1.26
C GLY A 280 -0.57 22.24 1.56
N VAL A 281 -0.10 21.36 0.68
CA VAL A 281 1.22 20.76 0.76
C VAL A 281 2.23 21.62 0.01
N ASN A 282 3.24 22.07 0.70
CA ASN A 282 4.33 22.84 0.10
C ASN A 282 5.31 21.91 -0.62
N GLU A 283 5.67 22.24 -1.86
CA GLU A 283 6.72 21.51 -2.59
C GLU A 283 8.11 21.74 -2.00
N LYS A 284 8.24 22.75 -1.14
CA LYS A 284 9.50 23.13 -0.47
C LYS A 284 9.23 23.53 0.96
N ILE A 285 10.16 23.18 1.83
CA ILE A 285 10.28 23.76 3.17
C ILE A 285 11.10 25.04 3.02
N GLU A 286 10.47 26.19 3.13
CA GLU A 286 11.14 27.48 3.10
C GLU A 286 11.04 28.14 4.47
N LYS A 287 12.18 28.46 5.07
CA LYS A 287 12.29 29.10 6.37
C LYS A 287 13.28 30.27 6.27
N SER A 288 12.86 31.40 6.77
CA SER A 288 13.60 32.66 6.64
C SER A 288 13.84 33.37 7.97
N GLU A 289 13.70 32.65 9.09
CA GLU A 289 13.94 33.27 10.38
C GLU A 289 15.43 33.67 10.56
N GLN A 290 15.64 34.82 11.15
CA GLN A 290 16.91 35.54 11.21
C GLN A 290 18.05 34.67 11.73
N GLY A 291 19.16 34.70 11.02
CA GLY A 291 20.40 33.94 11.11
C GLY A 291 21.11 33.81 12.46
N LYS A 292 20.35 33.56 13.53
CA LYS A 292 20.80 33.29 14.88
C LYS A 292 20.48 31.86 15.26
N PHE A 293 21.13 31.37 16.30
CA PHE A 293 20.95 30.01 16.80
C PHE A 293 19.48 29.62 17.02
N ASP A 294 18.73 30.46 17.76
CA ASP A 294 17.33 30.16 18.08
C ASP A 294 16.43 30.09 16.84
N GLY A 295 16.64 31.01 15.88
CA GLY A 295 15.92 30.96 14.61
C GLY A 295 16.22 29.68 13.81
N ALA A 296 17.50 29.33 13.69
CA ALA A 296 17.90 28.11 12.99
C ALA A 296 17.36 26.83 13.67
N MET A 297 17.31 26.83 15.01
CA MET A 297 16.75 25.71 15.77
C MET A 297 15.22 25.62 15.59
N ASN A 298 14.51 26.74 15.62
CA ASN A 298 13.06 26.77 15.38
C ASN A 298 12.72 26.35 13.94
N ASP A 299 13.48 26.80 12.96
CA ASP A 299 13.35 26.38 11.56
C ASP A 299 13.54 24.86 11.42
N PHE A 300 14.55 24.32 12.10
CA PHE A 300 14.79 22.87 12.15
C PHE A 300 13.59 22.10 12.71
N LEU A 301 13.10 22.49 13.88
CA LEU A 301 11.98 21.81 14.55
C LEU A 301 10.69 21.88 13.70
N SER A 302 10.38 23.06 13.17
CA SER A 302 9.17 23.25 12.35
C SER A 302 9.23 22.55 11.00
N SER A 303 10.44 22.23 10.50
CA SER A 303 10.59 21.44 9.27
C SER A 303 10.04 20.02 9.41
N PHE A 304 10.20 19.40 10.57
CA PHE A 304 9.62 18.07 10.83
C PHE A 304 8.09 18.11 10.93
N GLU A 305 7.53 19.21 11.44
CA GLU A 305 6.08 19.42 11.42
C GLU A 305 5.55 19.51 9.98
N ASP A 306 6.26 20.22 9.10
CA ASP A 306 5.88 20.35 7.69
C ASP A 306 5.98 19.01 6.94
N ILE A 307 7.02 18.21 7.20
CA ILE A 307 7.14 16.85 6.67
C ILE A 307 5.96 16.00 7.14
N ASN A 308 5.65 16.05 8.45
CA ASN A 308 4.55 15.25 9.02
C ASN A 308 3.18 15.67 8.46
N LYS A 309 2.93 16.97 8.30
CA LYS A 309 1.70 17.46 7.64
C LYS A 309 1.55 16.89 6.24
N THR A 310 2.64 16.83 5.48
CA THR A 310 2.65 16.29 4.11
C THR A 310 2.35 14.80 4.09
N VAL A 311 3.04 14.01 4.93
CA VAL A 311 2.79 12.56 5.07
C VAL A 311 1.34 12.32 5.49
N THR A 312 0.87 13.02 6.52
CA THR A 312 -0.52 12.89 7.03
C THR A 312 -1.55 13.23 5.96
N ALA A 313 -1.34 14.28 5.16
CA ALA A 313 -2.26 14.65 4.10
C ALA A 313 -2.39 13.55 3.05
N ILE A 314 -1.27 12.98 2.61
CA ILE A 314 -1.27 11.90 1.61
C ILE A 314 -1.95 10.64 2.17
N GLU A 315 -1.64 10.25 3.40
CA GLU A 315 -2.26 9.09 4.04
C GLU A 315 -3.76 9.27 4.28
N ASN A 316 -4.22 10.49 4.61
CA ASN A 316 -5.64 10.79 4.70
C ASN A 316 -6.36 10.61 3.36
N ASP A 317 -5.73 11.00 2.25
CA ASP A 317 -6.30 10.82 0.93
C ASP A 317 -6.36 9.35 0.51
N LEU A 318 -5.32 8.57 0.85
CA LEU A 318 -5.33 7.12 0.66
C LEU A 318 -6.45 6.45 1.45
N ASP A 319 -6.58 6.79 2.73
CA ASP A 319 -7.63 6.26 3.62
C ASP A 319 -9.04 6.64 3.15
N ALA A 320 -9.24 7.88 2.73
CA ALA A 320 -10.51 8.34 2.14
C ALA A 320 -10.87 7.56 0.86
N SER A 321 -9.86 7.24 0.05
CA SER A 321 -10.03 6.41 -1.14
C SER A 321 -10.50 5.01 -0.79
N PHE A 322 -9.89 4.36 0.21
CA PHE A 322 -10.32 3.04 0.67
C PHE A 322 -11.73 3.08 1.23
N THR A 323 -12.04 4.08 2.06
CA THR A 323 -13.39 4.26 2.62
C THR A 323 -14.45 4.42 1.52
N THR A 324 -14.14 5.16 0.47
CA THR A 324 -15.03 5.30 -0.70
C THR A 324 -15.22 3.95 -1.42
N ASN A 325 -14.15 3.17 -1.55
CA ASN A 325 -14.23 1.84 -2.14
C ASN A 325 -15.10 0.89 -1.32
N TYR A 326 -14.95 0.89 0.02
CA TYR A 326 -15.82 0.09 0.90
C TYR A 326 -17.29 0.48 0.75
N SER A 327 -17.57 1.77 0.81
CA SER A 327 -18.94 2.28 0.65
C SER A 327 -19.54 1.92 -0.70
N SER A 328 -18.73 1.95 -1.77
CA SER A 328 -19.16 1.52 -3.10
C SER A 328 -19.43 0.02 -3.15
N MET A 329 -18.59 -0.81 -2.53
CA MET A 329 -18.82 -2.26 -2.43
C MET A 329 -20.10 -2.55 -1.63
N ASP A 330 -20.29 -1.87 -0.50
CA ASP A 330 -21.48 -2.03 0.35
C ASP A 330 -22.77 -1.60 -0.36
N SER A 331 -22.70 -0.53 -1.15
CA SER A 331 -23.85 -0.02 -1.91
C SER A 331 -24.20 -0.87 -3.13
N ASN A 332 -23.21 -1.58 -3.71
CA ASN A 332 -23.35 -2.36 -4.93
C ASN A 332 -23.01 -3.84 -4.70
N ARG A 333 -23.52 -4.42 -3.62
CA ARG A 333 -23.23 -5.82 -3.21
C ARG A 333 -23.37 -6.80 -4.36
N SER A 334 -24.44 -6.70 -5.16
CA SER A 334 -24.68 -7.55 -6.33
C SER A 334 -23.61 -7.50 -7.42
N ALA A 335 -22.75 -6.48 -7.40
CA ALA A 335 -21.62 -6.40 -8.32
C ALA A 335 -20.40 -7.22 -7.86
N TYR A 336 -20.39 -7.67 -6.61
CA TYR A 336 -19.29 -8.41 -5.97
C TYR A 336 -19.71 -9.78 -5.43
N ASP A 337 -21.01 -10.07 -5.44
CA ASP A 337 -21.59 -11.31 -4.94
C ASP A 337 -22.65 -11.81 -5.89
N ILE A 338 -22.63 -13.13 -6.16
CA ILE A 338 -23.55 -13.75 -7.09
C ILE A 338 -24.70 -14.36 -6.29
N LYS A 339 -25.90 -13.84 -6.51
CA LYS A 339 -27.10 -14.59 -6.14
C LYS A 339 -27.43 -15.55 -7.27
N LEU A 340 -27.05 -16.81 -7.10
CA LEU A 340 -27.44 -17.84 -8.03
C LEU A 340 -28.98 -17.98 -8.01
N SER A 341 -29.67 -17.62 -9.11
CA SER A 341 -31.11 -17.80 -9.29
C SER A 341 -31.38 -19.05 -10.12
N TYR A 342 -32.36 -19.87 -9.73
CA TYR A 342 -32.67 -21.14 -10.39
C TYR A 342 -33.89 -21.07 -11.31
N ASP A 343 -34.59 -19.96 -11.35
CA ASP A 343 -35.92 -19.86 -11.96
C ASP A 343 -35.96 -20.17 -13.46
N ASN A 344 -34.80 -20.13 -14.14
CA ASN A 344 -34.73 -20.33 -15.60
C ASN A 344 -33.83 -21.49 -16.04
N PHE A 345 -33.17 -22.20 -15.11
CA PHE A 345 -32.32 -23.34 -15.45
C PHE A 345 -32.96 -24.62 -14.88
N ASP A 346 -33.79 -25.29 -15.70
CA ASP A 346 -34.41 -26.55 -15.35
C ASP A 346 -34.17 -27.60 -16.42
N PRO A 347 -33.26 -28.56 -16.21
CA PRO A 347 -32.95 -29.63 -17.14
C PRO A 347 -34.14 -30.54 -17.41
N GLU A 348 -35.09 -30.69 -16.47
CA GLU A 348 -36.27 -31.55 -16.64
C GLU A 348 -37.25 -30.97 -17.66
N LEU A 349 -37.28 -29.66 -17.85
CA LEU A 349 -38.12 -28.99 -18.81
C LEU A 349 -37.47 -28.84 -20.19
N THR A 350 -36.25 -29.37 -20.38
CA THR A 350 -35.49 -29.21 -21.61
C THR A 350 -36.15 -29.98 -22.75
N PRO A 351 -36.57 -29.36 -23.85
CA PRO A 351 -37.18 -30.02 -24.98
C PRO A 351 -36.24 -31.01 -25.65
N GLN A 352 -36.77 -32.12 -26.17
CA GLN A 352 -35.97 -33.15 -26.85
C GLN A 352 -35.15 -32.62 -28.04
N LYS A 353 -35.62 -31.59 -28.74
CA LYS A 353 -34.87 -30.90 -29.79
C LYS A 353 -33.58 -30.25 -29.30
N ASP A 354 -33.60 -29.75 -28.06
CA ASP A 354 -32.45 -29.12 -27.40
C ASP A 354 -31.40 -30.15 -26.99
N VAL A 355 -31.86 -31.31 -26.51
CA VAL A 355 -30.98 -32.42 -26.13
C VAL A 355 -30.08 -32.86 -27.27
N LEU A 356 -30.59 -32.87 -28.50
CA LEU A 356 -29.84 -33.24 -29.70
C LEU A 356 -28.74 -32.21 -30.06
N GLN A 357 -28.80 -31.00 -29.52
CA GLN A 357 -27.83 -29.96 -29.79
C GLN A 357 -26.74 -29.87 -28.72
N ILE A 358 -26.89 -30.58 -27.61
CA ILE A 358 -25.89 -30.58 -26.54
C ILE A 358 -24.75 -31.56 -26.87
N ASP A 359 -23.59 -31.02 -27.15
CA ASP A 359 -22.34 -31.76 -27.32
C ASP A 359 -21.66 -31.98 -25.96
N ARG A 360 -21.69 -33.23 -25.46
CA ARG A 360 -21.07 -33.59 -24.17
C ARG A 360 -19.58 -33.25 -24.08
N ALA A 361 -18.83 -33.42 -25.18
CA ALA A 361 -17.41 -33.08 -25.19
C ALA A 361 -17.19 -31.56 -25.01
N SER A 362 -18.05 -30.72 -25.59
CA SER A 362 -18.04 -29.29 -25.37
C SER A 362 -18.43 -28.90 -23.95
N VAL A 363 -19.40 -29.61 -23.34
CA VAL A 363 -19.76 -29.43 -21.93
C VAL A 363 -18.58 -29.80 -21.01
N ASP A 364 -17.88 -30.87 -21.26
CA ASP A 364 -16.68 -31.24 -20.49
C ASP A 364 -15.60 -30.19 -20.58
N VAL A 365 -15.40 -29.57 -21.75
CA VAL A 365 -14.46 -28.44 -21.89
C VAL A 365 -14.93 -27.23 -21.07
N ILE A 366 -16.22 -26.93 -21.04
CA ILE A 366 -16.80 -25.86 -20.21
C ILE A 366 -16.51 -26.11 -18.73
N LEU A 367 -16.84 -27.32 -18.23
CA LEU A 367 -16.65 -27.73 -16.83
C LEU A 367 -15.16 -27.71 -16.43
N ASN A 368 -14.29 -28.21 -17.31
CA ASN A 368 -12.84 -28.18 -17.10
C ASN A 368 -12.31 -26.74 -17.01
N THR A 369 -12.82 -25.85 -17.87
CA THR A 369 -12.45 -24.44 -17.85
C THR A 369 -12.92 -23.74 -16.57
N LEU A 370 -14.13 -24.03 -16.12
CA LEU A 370 -14.71 -23.38 -14.94
C LEU A 370 -14.06 -23.88 -13.65
N TYR A 371 -14.04 -25.19 -13.38
CA TYR A 371 -13.64 -25.69 -12.07
C TYR A 371 -12.84 -26.99 -12.03
N ARG A 372 -13.02 -27.94 -12.98
CA ARG A 372 -12.34 -29.24 -12.91
C ARG A 372 -10.86 -29.16 -13.25
N GLY A 373 -10.49 -28.29 -14.21
CA GLY A 373 -9.18 -28.25 -14.82
C GLY A 373 -8.95 -29.41 -15.79
N THR A 374 -7.82 -29.44 -16.47
CA THR A 374 -7.43 -30.53 -17.36
C THR A 374 -6.51 -31.50 -16.63
N GLU A 375 -6.52 -32.79 -16.99
CA GLU A 375 -5.63 -33.80 -16.40
C GLU A 375 -4.15 -33.45 -16.59
N THR A 376 -3.82 -32.82 -17.72
CA THR A 376 -2.46 -32.40 -18.08
C THR A 376 -1.94 -31.22 -17.27
N SER A 377 -2.83 -30.35 -16.75
CA SER A 377 -2.45 -29.12 -16.03
C SER A 377 -2.60 -29.22 -14.51
N ARG A 378 -2.90 -30.40 -13.96
CA ARG A 378 -3.12 -30.61 -12.51
C ARG A 378 -4.12 -29.62 -11.90
N ARG A 379 -5.17 -29.28 -12.60
CA ARG A 379 -6.22 -28.31 -12.21
C ARG A 379 -5.75 -26.84 -12.19
N SER A 380 -4.50 -26.52 -12.50
CA SER A 380 -3.98 -25.15 -12.37
C SER A 380 -4.56 -24.13 -13.34
N ASP A 381 -5.23 -24.59 -14.41
CA ASP A 381 -5.70 -23.72 -15.49
C ASP A 381 -7.17 -23.35 -15.42
N SER A 382 -7.94 -23.92 -14.48
CA SER A 382 -9.36 -23.56 -14.31
C SER A 382 -9.52 -22.17 -13.72
N VAL A 383 -10.66 -21.55 -13.95
CA VAL A 383 -11.03 -20.25 -13.39
C VAL A 383 -10.96 -20.29 -11.86
N THR A 384 -11.54 -21.34 -11.23
CA THR A 384 -11.48 -21.50 -9.76
C THR A 384 -10.07 -21.67 -9.22
N ALA A 385 -9.19 -22.37 -9.94
CA ALA A 385 -7.78 -22.53 -9.54
C ALA A 385 -7.02 -21.19 -9.58
N LYS A 386 -7.24 -20.40 -10.62
CA LYS A 386 -6.63 -19.06 -10.73
C LYS A 386 -7.14 -18.11 -9.64
N LEU A 387 -8.44 -18.10 -9.36
CA LEU A 387 -9.04 -17.34 -8.28
C LEU A 387 -8.47 -17.78 -6.92
N SER A 388 -8.42 -19.07 -6.65
CA SER A 388 -7.87 -19.64 -5.41
C SER A 388 -6.38 -19.27 -5.24
N SER A 389 -5.61 -19.33 -6.33
CA SER A 389 -4.20 -18.93 -6.31
C SER A 389 -4.02 -17.42 -6.09
N SER A 390 -4.87 -16.59 -6.71
CA SER A 390 -4.88 -15.15 -6.47
C SER A 390 -5.23 -14.82 -5.01
N ARG A 391 -6.24 -15.48 -4.46
CA ARG A 391 -6.62 -15.39 -3.05
C ARG A 391 -5.47 -15.76 -2.13
N ALA A 392 -4.77 -16.85 -2.41
CA ALA A 392 -3.64 -17.32 -1.61
C ALA A 392 -2.50 -16.30 -1.60
N ASP A 393 -2.15 -15.73 -2.76
CA ASP A 393 -1.12 -14.70 -2.84
C ASP A 393 -1.53 -13.44 -2.05
N ALA A 394 -2.76 -12.97 -2.22
CA ALA A 394 -3.26 -11.82 -1.49
C ALA A 394 -3.26 -12.06 0.03
N ASN A 395 -3.68 -13.26 0.47
CA ASN A 395 -3.73 -13.61 1.89
C ASN A 395 -2.34 -13.79 2.52
N ALA A 396 -1.33 -14.08 1.71
CA ALA A 396 0.05 -14.23 2.19
C ALA A 396 0.74 -12.89 2.48
N VAL A 397 0.16 -11.78 2.04
CA VAL A 397 0.73 -10.44 2.29
C VAL A 397 0.36 -9.99 3.71
N ASP A 398 1.37 -9.75 4.54
CA ASP A 398 1.19 -9.17 5.86
C ASP A 398 1.37 -7.65 5.79
N VAL A 399 0.26 -6.93 5.66
CA VAL A 399 0.23 -5.47 5.47
C VAL A 399 0.61 -4.71 6.74
N HIS A 400 0.17 -5.20 7.91
CA HIS A 400 0.30 -4.46 9.15
C HIS A 400 1.76 -4.21 9.56
N PRO A 401 2.64 -5.24 9.66
CA PRO A 401 4.01 -5.04 10.12
C PRO A 401 4.88 -4.27 9.11
N VAL A 402 4.58 -4.36 7.81
CA VAL A 402 5.38 -3.62 6.81
C VAL A 402 5.08 -2.12 6.77
N LEU A 403 3.92 -1.69 7.28
CA LEU A 403 3.52 -0.30 7.41
C LEU A 403 3.57 0.20 8.87
N GLU A 404 4.11 -0.59 9.81
CA GLU A 404 4.23 -0.17 11.20
C GLU A 404 5.19 1.00 11.34
N LYS A 405 4.72 2.05 12.00
CA LYS A 405 5.47 3.30 12.20
C LYS A 405 5.12 3.95 13.54
N PRO A 406 5.91 4.92 14.02
CA PRO A 406 5.57 5.70 15.19
C PRO A 406 4.21 6.39 15.06
N THR A 407 3.42 6.37 16.12
CA THR A 407 2.03 6.88 16.15
C THR A 407 1.91 8.39 15.92
N ASN A 408 3.01 9.13 16.07
CA ASN A 408 3.07 10.57 15.83
C ASN A 408 3.48 10.95 14.40
N ILE A 409 3.66 9.96 13.50
CA ILE A 409 3.94 10.18 12.08
C ILE A 409 2.74 9.73 11.26
N GLY A 410 2.23 10.62 10.40
CA GLY A 410 1.06 10.35 9.58
C GLY A 410 -0.21 10.10 10.40
N ASN A 411 -1.22 9.45 9.80
CA ASN A 411 -2.49 9.16 10.47
C ASN A 411 -2.63 7.70 10.95
N GLY A 412 -1.80 6.77 10.49
CA GLY A 412 -1.83 5.36 10.87
C GLY A 412 -3.07 4.57 10.41
N HIS A 413 -3.98 5.18 9.65
CA HIS A 413 -5.22 4.51 9.20
C HIS A 413 -5.01 3.65 7.95
N VAL A 414 -4.07 4.01 7.07
CA VAL A 414 -3.82 3.32 5.79
C VAL A 414 -3.59 1.82 5.98
N SER A 415 -2.76 1.43 6.95
CA SER A 415 -2.49 0.01 7.25
C SER A 415 -3.78 -0.76 7.57
N ARG A 416 -4.66 -0.18 8.39
CA ARG A 416 -5.94 -0.78 8.78
C ARG A 416 -6.88 -0.90 7.59
N SER A 417 -7.05 0.17 6.85
CA SER A 417 -7.96 0.23 5.71
C SER A 417 -7.53 -0.69 4.59
N LEU A 418 -6.21 -0.78 4.35
CA LEU A 418 -5.66 -1.70 3.37
C LEU A 418 -5.83 -3.17 3.80
N SER A 419 -5.57 -3.50 5.07
CA SER A 419 -5.80 -4.84 5.61
C SER A 419 -7.27 -5.24 5.53
N GLU A 420 -8.19 -4.31 5.77
CA GLU A 420 -9.62 -4.56 5.64
C GLU A 420 -10.01 -4.84 4.18
N LEU A 421 -9.48 -4.08 3.23
CA LEU A 421 -9.72 -4.31 1.81
C LEU A 421 -9.17 -5.68 1.36
N GLN A 422 -7.98 -6.05 1.82
CA GLN A 422 -7.40 -7.38 1.60
C GLN A 422 -8.31 -8.48 2.14
N ARG A 423 -8.77 -8.36 3.39
CA ARG A 423 -9.65 -9.32 4.03
C ARG A 423 -10.95 -9.52 3.24
N ARG A 424 -11.56 -8.41 2.80
CA ARG A 424 -12.76 -8.44 1.97
C ARG A 424 -12.52 -9.16 0.64
N TYR A 425 -11.42 -8.84 -0.03
CA TYR A 425 -11.05 -9.51 -1.28
C TYR A 425 -10.90 -11.02 -1.10
N VAL A 426 -10.11 -11.44 -0.11
CA VAL A 426 -9.88 -12.86 0.18
C VAL A 426 -11.19 -13.59 0.38
N LYS A 427 -12.13 -12.99 1.11
CA LYS A 427 -13.43 -13.59 1.42
C LYS A 427 -14.36 -13.65 0.21
N LEU A 428 -14.45 -12.55 -0.54
CA LEU A 428 -15.29 -12.49 -1.74
C LEU A 428 -14.81 -13.49 -2.81
N VAL A 429 -13.49 -13.64 -2.98
CA VAL A 429 -12.94 -14.65 -3.90
C VAL A 429 -13.24 -16.07 -3.42
N GLU A 430 -13.17 -16.34 -2.11
CA GLU A 430 -13.51 -17.64 -1.55
C GLU A 430 -14.97 -18.03 -1.88
N ASN A 431 -15.90 -17.10 -1.69
CA ASN A 431 -17.29 -17.31 -2.04
C ASN A 431 -17.50 -17.52 -3.54
N LEU A 432 -16.87 -16.69 -4.35
CA LEU A 432 -16.97 -16.79 -5.80
C LEU A 432 -16.44 -18.15 -6.32
N VAL A 433 -15.37 -18.67 -5.74
CA VAL A 433 -14.86 -20.01 -6.08
C VAL A 433 -15.92 -21.07 -5.76
N TRP A 434 -16.54 -20.98 -4.58
CA TRP A 434 -17.63 -21.87 -4.19
C TRP A 434 -18.83 -21.78 -5.15
N ASP A 435 -19.23 -20.56 -5.53
CA ASP A 435 -20.33 -20.34 -6.49
C ASP A 435 -20.05 -20.95 -7.87
N ILE A 436 -18.82 -20.74 -8.39
CA ILE A 436 -18.42 -21.29 -9.69
C ILE A 436 -18.40 -22.83 -9.66
N GLU A 437 -17.88 -23.41 -8.59
CA GLU A 437 -17.87 -24.87 -8.43
C GLU A 437 -19.28 -25.44 -8.38
N ASN A 438 -20.19 -24.81 -7.65
CA ASN A 438 -21.57 -25.27 -7.54
C ASN A 438 -22.36 -25.03 -8.84
N ALA A 439 -22.16 -23.90 -9.52
CA ALA A 439 -22.75 -23.68 -10.83
C ALA A 439 -22.26 -24.70 -11.87
N GLY A 440 -20.96 -25.03 -11.82
CA GLY A 440 -20.41 -26.07 -12.69
C GLY A 440 -20.97 -27.48 -12.38
N LYS A 441 -21.09 -27.86 -11.11
CA LYS A 441 -21.70 -29.12 -10.69
C LYS A 441 -23.20 -29.20 -11.03
N ASP A 442 -23.91 -28.07 -10.92
CA ASP A 442 -25.32 -27.98 -11.31
C ASP A 442 -25.48 -28.23 -12.83
N LEU A 443 -24.64 -27.63 -13.66
CA LEU A 443 -24.60 -27.89 -15.09
C LEU A 443 -24.27 -29.34 -15.41
N ASP A 444 -23.27 -29.91 -14.77
CA ASP A 444 -22.83 -31.28 -14.97
C ASP A 444 -23.91 -32.27 -14.68
N LEU A 445 -24.51 -32.22 -13.48
CA LEU A 445 -25.60 -33.11 -13.07
C LEU A 445 -26.87 -32.86 -13.91
N GLY A 446 -27.13 -31.61 -14.30
CA GLY A 446 -28.23 -31.25 -15.18
C GLY A 446 -28.09 -31.91 -16.57
N VAL A 447 -26.90 -31.85 -17.16
CA VAL A 447 -26.61 -32.55 -18.44
C VAL A 447 -26.67 -34.04 -18.28
N GLU A 448 -26.13 -34.60 -17.19
CA GLU A 448 -26.19 -36.03 -16.89
C GLU A 448 -27.63 -36.50 -16.73
N LEU A 449 -28.50 -35.75 -16.06
CA LEU A 449 -29.92 -36.06 -15.91
C LEU A 449 -30.64 -36.21 -17.26
N ILE A 450 -30.24 -35.41 -18.25
CA ILE A 450 -30.83 -35.49 -19.60
C ILE A 450 -30.43 -36.78 -20.32
N PHE A 451 -29.17 -37.20 -20.19
CA PHE A 451 -28.60 -38.29 -20.95
C PHE A 451 -28.59 -39.65 -20.22
N SER A 452 -28.87 -39.65 -18.91
CA SER A 452 -28.84 -40.89 -18.09
C SER A 452 -30.09 -41.74 -18.29
N GLU A 453 -29.88 -43.04 -18.33
CA GLU A 453 -30.96 -44.03 -18.23
C GLU A 453 -31.50 -44.12 -16.79
N ASP A 454 -30.63 -43.92 -15.78
CA ASP A 454 -30.96 -43.90 -14.34
C ASP A 454 -31.14 -42.47 -13.84
N ARG A 455 -32.18 -41.82 -14.29
CA ARG A 455 -32.52 -40.43 -13.88
C ARG A 455 -32.75 -40.29 -12.38
N GLU A 456 -33.30 -41.32 -11.73
CA GLU A 456 -33.59 -41.25 -10.30
C GLU A 456 -32.31 -41.23 -9.44
N SER A 457 -31.24 -41.86 -9.89
CA SER A 457 -29.93 -41.78 -9.23
C SER A 457 -29.34 -40.39 -9.34
N VAL A 458 -29.36 -39.80 -10.54
CA VAL A 458 -28.85 -38.43 -10.78
C VAL A 458 -29.66 -37.40 -10.01
N LYS A 459 -30.97 -37.52 -9.93
CA LYS A 459 -31.86 -36.66 -9.14
C LYS A 459 -31.49 -36.66 -7.65
N ARG A 460 -31.17 -37.81 -7.09
CA ARG A 460 -30.77 -37.93 -5.67
C ARG A 460 -29.49 -37.13 -5.35
N GLU A 461 -28.63 -36.90 -6.31
CA GLU A 461 -27.46 -36.07 -6.16
C GLU A 461 -27.75 -34.61 -6.49
N TRP A 462 -28.52 -34.32 -7.52
CA TRP A 462 -28.83 -33.01 -8.03
C TRP A 462 -29.78 -32.21 -7.12
N GLU A 463 -30.86 -32.79 -6.64
CA GLU A 463 -31.82 -32.08 -5.78
C GLU A 463 -31.21 -31.52 -4.47
N PRO A 464 -30.37 -32.27 -3.73
CA PRO A 464 -29.70 -31.74 -2.56
C PRO A 464 -28.74 -30.58 -2.90
N LEU A 465 -28.01 -30.67 -4.03
CA LEU A 465 -27.15 -29.59 -4.50
C LEU A 465 -27.99 -28.32 -4.78
N ARG A 466 -29.10 -28.49 -5.51
CA ARG A 466 -30.00 -27.39 -5.86
C ARG A 466 -30.63 -26.74 -4.62
N LYS A 467 -31.05 -27.53 -3.62
CA LYS A 467 -31.54 -27.01 -2.33
C LYS A 467 -30.48 -26.24 -1.57
N ARG A 468 -29.23 -26.72 -1.59
CA ARG A 468 -28.11 -26.07 -0.95
C ARG A 468 -27.83 -24.68 -1.57
N ILE A 469 -27.82 -24.62 -2.89
CA ILE A 469 -27.61 -23.38 -3.61
C ILE A 469 -28.79 -22.40 -3.39
N GLN A 470 -30.05 -22.90 -3.37
CA GLN A 470 -31.25 -22.07 -3.16
C GLN A 470 -31.42 -21.57 -1.72
N GLY A 471 -31.05 -22.41 -0.74
CA GLY A 471 -31.32 -22.19 0.68
C GLY A 471 -30.21 -21.47 1.44
N GLY A 472 -29.04 -21.30 0.80
CA GLY A 472 -27.81 -21.13 1.56
C GLY A 472 -27.52 -22.40 2.36
N ASP A 473 -26.32 -22.93 2.41
CA ASP A 473 -26.01 -24.11 3.22
C ASP A 473 -26.28 -23.75 4.70
N PRO A 474 -27.18 -24.47 5.44
CA PRO A 474 -27.35 -24.22 6.88
C PRO A 474 -26.09 -24.54 7.70
N LYS A 475 -25.10 -25.19 7.09
CA LYS A 475 -23.72 -25.31 7.59
C LYS A 475 -22.76 -24.31 6.95
N ASP A 476 -23.24 -23.48 6.02
CA ASP A 476 -22.47 -22.37 5.53
C ASP A 476 -22.43 -21.32 6.66
N PRO A 477 -21.30 -21.15 7.35
CA PRO A 477 -21.16 -20.09 8.35
C PRO A 477 -21.33 -18.69 7.73
N TRP A 478 -21.59 -18.63 6.42
CA TRP A 478 -21.56 -17.46 5.58
C TRP A 478 -22.95 -17.09 5.01
N GLY A 479 -24.05 -17.70 5.44
CA GLY A 479 -25.41 -17.38 5.03
C GLY A 479 -25.71 -15.88 4.99
N ASN A 480 -26.95 -15.46 5.19
CA ASN A 480 -27.32 -14.03 5.20
C ASN A 480 -26.48 -13.15 6.16
N ASP A 481 -25.84 -13.76 7.18
CA ASP A 481 -24.95 -13.11 8.14
C ASP A 481 -23.54 -12.82 7.58
N MET A 482 -23.18 -13.33 6.39
CA MET A 482 -21.88 -13.12 5.79
C MET A 482 -21.60 -11.63 5.52
N TRP A 483 -22.60 -10.90 5.09
CA TRP A 483 -22.48 -9.46 4.86
C TRP A 483 -22.29 -8.70 6.16
N GLU A 484 -22.91 -9.11 7.25
CA GLU A 484 -22.64 -8.54 8.57
C GLU A 484 -21.21 -8.86 9.03
N TRP A 485 -20.70 -10.05 8.71
CA TRP A 485 -19.34 -10.44 9.08
C TRP A 485 -18.25 -9.85 8.16
N VAL A 486 -18.52 -9.71 6.88
CA VAL A 486 -17.56 -9.11 5.91
C VAL A 486 -17.56 -7.60 5.99
N PHE A 487 -18.69 -6.98 6.34
CA PHE A 487 -18.93 -5.54 6.25
C PHE A 487 -19.46 -4.91 7.55
N GLY A 488 -19.65 -5.68 8.62
CA GLY A 488 -20.10 -5.27 9.96
C GLY A 488 -19.02 -4.65 10.86
#